data_c53a1c2a8f982dc72fc01acc00d8c899
#
_entry.id   c53a1c2a8f982dc72fc01acc00d8c899
#
_cell.length_a   1.000
_cell.length_b   1.000
_cell.length_c   1.000
_cell.angle_alpha   90.00
_cell.angle_beta   90.00
_cell.angle_gamma   90.00
#
_symmetry.space_group_name_H-M   'P 1'
#
loop_
_entity.id
_entity.type
_entity.pdbx_description
1 polymer ?
#
loop_
_entity_poly.entity_id
_entity_poly.type
_entity_poly.pdbx_seq_one_letter_code
_entity_poly.pdbx_strand_id
1 'polypeptide(L)'
;MESFSNDQLLQEIKSCEDLLTDRIADNMETFGVSSTVGRLLGIIYMNREAMTLDSLADETGMSKTRMSQVMRQMISLNIAEKEYVKGSRKDHYNVERDYAQTFISLFTSNWSEVVKRNTSLERRLREQIRHLETFLTKDSTEDVKVRMERLQQELDEWNAYYNWIDNLVAFFESGEIFKHVPIVPQKQEGGSAK
;
A
#
# COMPACT_ATOMS: atom_id res chain seq x y z
N MET A 1 26.64 36.77 5.65
CA MET A 1 26.44 35.32 5.42
C MET A 1 26.71 34.64 6.74
N GLU A 2 25.70 34.09 7.37
CA GLU A 2 25.90 33.26 8.55
C GLU A 2 26.65 32.01 8.11
N SER A 3 27.81 31.73 8.71
CA SER A 3 28.56 30.51 8.47
C SER A 3 28.16 29.47 9.51
N PHE A 4 27.49 28.42 9.06
CA PHE A 4 27.21 27.27 9.92
C PHE A 4 28.49 26.48 10.20
N SER A 5 28.65 26.04 11.44
CA SER A 5 29.64 24.99 11.75
C SER A 5 29.17 23.63 11.14
N ASN A 6 30.12 22.68 10.96
CA ASN A 6 29.76 21.34 10.47
C ASN A 6 28.72 20.66 11.36
N ASP A 7 28.80 20.84 12.68
CA ASP A 7 27.84 20.25 13.63
C ASP A 7 26.45 20.87 13.44
N GLN A 8 26.37 22.18 13.24
CA GLN A 8 25.09 22.86 12.94
C GLN A 8 24.52 22.37 11.61
N LEU A 9 25.35 22.23 10.57
CA LEU A 9 24.90 21.67 9.28
C LEU A 9 24.36 20.26 9.42
N LEU A 10 25.03 19.38 10.16
CA LEU A 10 24.58 18.02 10.40
C LEU A 10 23.25 17.98 11.17
N GLN A 11 23.06 18.88 12.14
CA GLN A 11 21.81 18.99 12.89
C GLN A 11 20.65 19.45 11.98
N GLU A 12 20.87 20.45 11.11
CA GLU A 12 19.86 20.92 10.16
C GLU A 12 19.52 19.85 9.12
N ILE A 13 20.52 19.12 8.59
CA ILE A 13 20.30 17.99 7.69
C ILE A 13 19.43 16.94 8.37
N LYS A 14 19.76 16.55 9.62
CA LYS A 14 18.99 15.58 10.39
C LYS A 14 17.53 16.05 10.57
N SER A 15 17.33 17.32 10.89
CA SER A 15 15.98 17.91 11.01
C SER A 15 15.19 17.79 9.71
N CYS A 16 15.82 18.02 8.55
CA CYS A 16 15.18 17.84 7.25
C CYS A 16 14.85 16.37 6.96
N GLU A 17 15.73 15.44 7.32
CA GLU A 17 15.49 14.00 7.19
C GLU A 17 14.32 13.54 8.04
N ASP A 18 14.21 14.03 9.28
CA ASP A 18 13.10 13.72 10.18
C ASP A 18 11.77 14.25 9.63
N LEU A 19 11.73 15.49 9.13
CA LEU A 19 10.55 16.07 8.47
C LEU A 19 10.11 15.26 7.26
N LEU A 20 11.06 14.78 6.45
CA LEU A 20 10.76 13.95 5.29
C LEU A 20 10.20 12.58 5.72
N THR A 21 10.78 11.98 6.76
CA THR A 21 10.32 10.71 7.34
C THR A 21 8.89 10.84 7.89
N ASP A 22 8.59 11.92 8.62
CA ASP A 22 7.26 12.19 9.14
C ASP A 22 6.25 12.41 7.99
N ARG A 23 6.66 13.10 6.91
CA ARG A 23 5.79 13.28 5.74
C ARG A 23 5.50 11.96 5.02
N ILE A 24 6.49 11.07 4.91
CA ILE A 24 6.28 9.71 4.37
C ILE A 24 5.28 8.96 5.25
N ALA A 25 5.40 9.07 6.59
CA ALA A 25 4.49 8.43 7.52
C ALA A 25 3.04 8.92 7.34
N ASP A 26 2.83 10.24 7.29
CA ASP A 26 1.51 10.83 7.05
C ASP A 26 0.90 10.38 5.72
N ASN A 27 1.69 10.36 4.65
CA ASN A 27 1.22 9.95 3.34
C ASN A 27 0.78 8.47 3.31
N MET A 28 1.39 7.59 4.11
CA MET A 28 1.02 6.18 4.18
C MET A 28 -0.39 5.97 4.76
N GLU A 29 -0.89 6.89 5.58
CA GLU A 29 -2.26 6.82 6.12
C GLU A 29 -3.32 6.89 5.00
N THR A 30 -3.02 7.55 3.88
CA THR A 30 -3.92 7.61 2.72
C THR A 30 -4.17 6.23 2.09
N PHE A 31 -3.29 5.26 2.34
CA PHE A 31 -3.42 3.87 1.91
C PHE A 31 -4.01 2.95 3.00
N GLY A 32 -4.49 3.52 4.11
CA GLY A 32 -5.00 2.74 5.23
C GLY A 32 -3.89 2.02 6.03
N VAL A 33 -2.65 2.43 5.86
CA VAL A 33 -1.48 1.89 6.57
C VAL A 33 -1.22 2.73 7.81
N SER A 34 -0.88 2.09 8.93
CA SER A 34 -0.65 2.84 10.17
C SER A 34 0.58 3.76 10.08
N SER A 35 0.55 4.90 10.79
CA SER A 35 1.67 5.82 10.90
C SER A 35 2.97 5.12 11.36
N THR A 36 2.88 4.09 12.19
CA THR A 36 4.05 3.29 12.60
C THR A 36 4.72 2.60 11.40
N VAL A 37 3.93 2.02 10.48
CA VAL A 37 4.46 1.42 9.24
C VAL A 37 5.11 2.49 8.37
N GLY A 38 4.43 3.61 8.17
CA GLY A 38 4.94 4.73 7.38
C GLY A 38 6.25 5.30 7.95
N ARG A 39 6.33 5.44 9.28
CA ARG A 39 7.54 5.90 9.96
C ARG A 39 8.71 4.94 9.77
N LEU A 40 8.49 3.62 9.91
CA LEU A 40 9.53 2.62 9.66
C LEU A 40 9.98 2.60 8.21
N LEU A 41 9.04 2.72 7.27
CA LEU A 41 9.35 2.87 5.85
C LEU A 41 10.31 4.06 5.63
N GLY A 42 9.97 5.23 6.18
CA GLY A 42 10.79 6.43 6.09
C GLY A 42 12.18 6.27 6.72
N ILE A 43 12.28 5.69 7.93
CA ILE A 43 13.55 5.46 8.62
C ILE A 43 14.46 4.55 7.79
N ILE A 44 13.97 3.39 7.33
CA ILE A 44 14.79 2.45 6.55
C ILE A 44 15.14 3.06 5.19
N TYR A 45 14.21 3.81 4.58
CA TYR A 45 14.45 4.52 3.33
C TYR A 45 15.58 5.53 3.44
N MET A 46 15.57 6.36 4.48
CA MET A 46 16.59 7.40 4.72
C MET A 46 17.95 6.81 5.14
N ASN A 47 17.95 5.69 5.88
CA ASN A 47 19.18 5.01 6.29
C ASN A 47 20.00 4.44 5.11
N ARG A 48 19.34 4.16 3.98
CA ARG A 48 19.92 3.59 2.74
C ARG A 48 20.58 2.22 2.85
N GLU A 49 20.59 1.62 4.01
CA GLU A 49 21.12 0.29 4.30
C GLU A 49 20.06 -0.54 5.01
N ALA A 50 20.14 -1.86 4.86
CA ALA A 50 19.24 -2.77 5.55
C ALA A 50 19.44 -2.72 7.06
N MET A 51 18.34 -2.65 7.81
CA MET A 51 18.35 -2.49 9.26
C MET A 51 17.92 -3.77 9.99
N THR A 52 18.44 -3.99 11.19
CA THR A 52 18.00 -5.08 12.06
C THR A 52 16.80 -4.66 12.92
N LEU A 53 16.07 -5.65 13.49
CA LEU A 53 15.00 -5.33 14.45
C LEU A 53 15.54 -4.61 15.70
N ASP A 54 16.81 -4.85 16.07
CA ASP A 54 17.44 -4.17 17.21
C ASP A 54 17.67 -2.70 16.87
N SER A 55 18.29 -2.40 15.71
CA SER A 55 18.52 -1.01 15.29
C SER A 55 17.20 -0.24 15.06
N LEU A 56 16.16 -0.89 14.54
CA LEU A 56 14.84 -0.27 14.40
C LEU A 56 14.19 0.01 15.76
N ALA A 57 14.37 -0.88 16.75
CA ALA A 57 13.88 -0.68 18.10
C ALA A 57 14.59 0.50 18.78
N ASP A 58 15.90 0.61 18.62
CA ASP A 58 16.71 1.72 19.16
C ASP A 58 16.30 3.06 18.53
N GLU A 59 16.12 3.11 17.20
CA GLU A 59 15.75 4.34 16.48
C GLU A 59 14.32 4.82 16.80
N THR A 60 13.40 3.89 17.04
CA THR A 60 11.98 4.22 17.29
C THR A 60 11.60 4.31 18.75
N GLY A 61 12.42 3.80 19.67
CA GLY A 61 12.08 3.62 21.08
C GLY A 61 11.01 2.55 21.32
N MET A 62 10.66 1.73 20.32
CA MET A 62 9.67 0.68 20.44
C MET A 62 10.30 -0.67 20.71
N SER A 63 9.51 -1.62 21.25
CA SER A 63 10.02 -2.97 21.52
C SER A 63 10.34 -3.74 20.24
N LYS A 64 11.34 -4.62 20.30
CA LYS A 64 11.71 -5.53 19.20
C LYS A 64 10.53 -6.41 18.75
N THR A 65 9.67 -6.82 19.68
CA THR A 65 8.44 -7.56 19.35
C THR A 65 7.52 -6.72 18.46
N ARG A 66 7.34 -5.44 18.78
CA ARG A 66 6.56 -4.51 17.94
C ARG A 66 7.20 -4.35 16.57
N MET A 67 8.52 -4.16 16.50
CA MET A 67 9.24 -4.07 15.22
C MET A 67 9.04 -5.32 14.36
N SER A 68 9.15 -6.51 14.95
CA SER A 68 8.90 -7.77 14.24
C SER A 68 7.47 -7.86 13.67
N GLN A 69 6.46 -7.36 14.40
CA GLN A 69 5.08 -7.33 13.91
C GLN A 69 4.91 -6.37 12.73
N VAL A 70 5.47 -5.16 12.86
CA VAL A 70 5.37 -4.14 11.81
C VAL A 70 6.12 -4.58 10.55
N MET A 71 7.34 -5.12 10.70
CA MET A 71 8.09 -5.62 9.54
C MET A 71 7.38 -6.77 8.82
N ARG A 72 6.71 -7.68 9.53
CA ARG A 72 5.86 -8.71 8.89
C ARG A 72 4.70 -8.09 8.09
N GLN A 73 4.07 -7.05 8.64
CA GLN A 73 3.03 -6.32 7.93
C GLN A 73 3.59 -5.65 6.66
N MET A 74 4.74 -4.98 6.76
CA MET A 74 5.38 -4.34 5.60
C MET A 74 5.76 -5.34 4.51
N ILE A 75 6.24 -6.53 4.89
CA ILE A 75 6.53 -7.62 3.95
C ILE A 75 5.24 -8.13 3.29
N SER A 76 4.15 -8.29 4.05
CA SER A 76 2.86 -8.72 3.48
C SER A 76 2.23 -7.69 2.53
N LEU A 77 2.61 -6.42 2.65
CA LEU A 77 2.23 -5.32 1.75
C LEU A 77 3.19 -5.16 0.56
N ASN A 78 4.21 -6.01 0.45
CA ASN A 78 5.27 -5.93 -0.57
C ASN A 78 6.00 -4.58 -0.62
N ILE A 79 6.17 -3.93 0.54
CA ILE A 79 6.93 -2.67 0.68
C ILE A 79 8.22 -2.84 1.47
N ALA A 80 8.50 -4.03 1.95
CA ALA A 80 9.76 -4.39 2.61
C ALA A 80 10.11 -5.85 2.34
N GLU A 81 11.37 -6.18 2.48
CA GLU A 81 11.89 -7.53 2.34
C GLU A 81 12.98 -7.83 3.35
N LYS A 82 13.27 -9.13 3.54
CA LYS A 82 14.46 -9.55 4.29
C LYS A 82 15.64 -9.57 3.33
N GLU A 83 16.73 -8.95 3.76
CA GLU A 83 17.99 -8.91 3.02
C GLU A 83 19.05 -9.77 3.70
N TYR A 84 19.75 -10.58 2.92
CA TYR A 84 20.88 -11.36 3.41
C TYR A 84 22.13 -10.49 3.50
N VAL A 85 22.65 -10.30 4.71
CA VAL A 85 23.90 -9.58 4.96
C VAL A 85 25.00 -10.58 5.36
N LYS A 86 26.04 -10.68 4.52
CA LYS A 86 27.16 -11.60 4.75
C LYS A 86 27.85 -11.30 6.09
N GLY A 87 28.00 -12.34 6.90
CA GLY A 87 28.64 -12.24 8.22
C GLY A 87 27.70 -11.87 9.38
N SER A 88 26.44 -11.56 9.10
CA SER A 88 25.41 -11.37 10.12
C SER A 88 24.60 -12.64 10.35
N ARG A 89 24.26 -12.92 11.62
CA ARG A 89 23.29 -13.96 12.01
C ARG A 89 21.89 -13.39 12.25
N LYS A 90 21.74 -12.05 12.19
CA LYS A 90 20.49 -11.36 12.40
C LYS A 90 19.77 -11.17 11.06
N ASP A 91 18.43 -11.20 11.09
CA ASP A 91 17.62 -10.76 9.96
C ASP A 91 17.84 -9.26 9.74
N HIS A 92 18.10 -8.89 8.50
CA HIS A 92 18.14 -7.52 8.04
C HIS A 92 16.92 -7.25 7.17
N TYR A 93 16.43 -6.03 7.17
CA TYR A 93 15.24 -5.61 6.47
C TYR A 93 15.53 -4.38 5.63
N ASN A 94 15.13 -4.41 4.40
CA ASN A 94 15.19 -3.30 3.47
C ASN A 94 13.78 -2.96 2.99
N VAL A 95 13.62 -1.78 2.38
CA VAL A 95 12.34 -1.33 1.84
C VAL A 95 12.47 -1.06 0.34
N GLU A 96 11.32 -1.13 -0.36
CA GLU A 96 11.23 -0.68 -1.73
C GLU A 96 11.65 0.79 -1.83
N ARG A 97 12.58 1.08 -2.73
CA ARG A 97 13.15 2.43 -2.89
C ARG A 97 12.51 3.24 -4.00
N ASP A 98 11.76 2.58 -4.87
CA ASP A 98 10.95 3.25 -5.87
C ASP A 98 9.60 3.63 -5.27
N TYR A 99 9.35 4.93 -5.13
CA TYR A 99 8.08 5.44 -4.62
C TYR A 99 6.88 5.02 -5.47
N ALA A 100 7.04 4.92 -6.79
CA ALA A 100 5.97 4.48 -7.65
C ALA A 100 5.68 2.99 -7.46
N GLN A 101 6.72 2.18 -7.26
CA GLN A 101 6.56 0.76 -6.95
C GLN A 101 5.93 0.56 -5.56
N THR A 102 6.31 1.38 -4.56
CA THR A 102 5.67 1.39 -3.24
C THR A 102 4.17 1.72 -3.37
N PHE A 103 3.81 2.74 -4.16
CA PHE A 103 2.41 3.08 -4.46
C PHE A 103 1.67 1.89 -5.08
N ILE A 104 2.24 1.28 -6.13
CA ILE A 104 1.65 0.13 -6.82
C ILE A 104 1.43 -1.02 -5.82
N SER A 105 2.43 -1.39 -5.03
CA SER A 105 2.35 -2.48 -4.06
C SER A 105 1.23 -2.25 -3.03
N LEU A 106 1.12 -1.04 -2.48
CA LEU A 106 0.07 -0.70 -1.52
C LEU A 106 -1.32 -0.70 -2.15
N PHE A 107 -1.45 -0.11 -3.34
CA PHE A 107 -2.71 -0.08 -4.08
C PHE A 107 -3.18 -1.50 -4.40
N THR A 108 -2.32 -2.30 -5.03
CA THR A 108 -2.70 -3.64 -5.51
C THR A 108 -2.96 -4.60 -4.35
N SER A 109 -2.15 -4.57 -3.28
CA SER A 109 -2.37 -5.40 -2.08
C SER A 109 -3.72 -5.13 -1.44
N ASN A 110 -4.08 -3.86 -1.27
CA ASN A 110 -5.35 -3.47 -0.64
C ASN A 110 -6.55 -3.83 -1.52
N TRP A 111 -6.50 -3.48 -2.81
CA TRP A 111 -7.63 -3.70 -3.71
C TRP A 111 -7.82 -5.16 -4.10
N SER A 112 -6.76 -5.95 -4.26
CA SER A 112 -6.87 -7.40 -4.49
C SER A 112 -7.63 -8.11 -3.36
N GLU A 113 -7.41 -7.72 -2.10
CA GLU A 113 -8.14 -8.28 -0.96
C GLU A 113 -9.62 -7.85 -0.96
N VAL A 114 -9.89 -6.59 -1.32
CA VAL A 114 -11.26 -6.08 -1.49
C VAL A 114 -11.98 -6.85 -2.59
N VAL A 115 -11.37 -7.01 -3.77
CA VAL A 115 -11.93 -7.76 -4.90
C VAL A 115 -12.25 -9.19 -4.49
N LYS A 116 -11.31 -9.92 -3.88
CA LYS A 116 -11.53 -11.30 -3.42
C LYS A 116 -12.73 -11.44 -2.49
N ARG A 117 -12.86 -10.53 -1.52
CA ARG A 117 -14.00 -10.55 -0.57
C ARG A 117 -15.32 -10.29 -1.28
N ASN A 118 -15.35 -9.33 -2.19
CA ASN A 118 -16.57 -8.95 -2.90
C ASN A 118 -16.99 -10.00 -3.94
N THR A 119 -16.07 -10.61 -4.67
CA THR A 119 -16.34 -11.75 -5.56
C THR A 119 -16.90 -12.95 -4.79
N SER A 120 -16.38 -13.21 -3.58
CA SER A 120 -16.89 -14.29 -2.73
C SER A 120 -18.30 -14.01 -2.20
N LEU A 121 -18.62 -12.74 -1.90
CA LEU A 121 -19.97 -12.32 -1.53
C LEU A 121 -20.94 -12.43 -2.71
N GLU A 122 -20.55 -11.92 -3.86
CA GLU A 122 -21.34 -11.95 -5.10
C GLU A 122 -21.77 -13.39 -5.44
N ARG A 123 -20.82 -14.32 -5.44
CA ARG A 123 -21.13 -15.75 -5.70
C ARG A 123 -22.19 -16.29 -4.74
N ARG A 124 -22.08 -16.01 -3.45
CA ARG A 124 -23.07 -16.45 -2.44
C ARG A 124 -24.43 -15.81 -2.68
N LEU A 125 -24.47 -14.51 -3.02
CA LEU A 125 -25.73 -13.82 -3.31
C LEU A 125 -26.41 -14.38 -4.55
N ARG A 126 -25.66 -14.70 -5.62
CA ARG A 126 -26.23 -15.35 -6.81
C ARG A 126 -26.82 -16.71 -6.51
N GLU A 127 -26.18 -17.49 -5.66
CA GLU A 127 -26.73 -18.80 -5.22
C GLU A 127 -28.03 -18.60 -4.44
N GLN A 128 -28.10 -17.61 -3.54
CA GLN A 128 -29.32 -17.27 -2.81
C GLN A 128 -30.42 -16.77 -3.73
N ILE A 129 -30.11 -15.89 -4.66
CA ILE A 129 -31.09 -15.35 -5.64
C ILE A 129 -31.65 -16.50 -6.47
N ARG A 130 -30.81 -17.37 -7.03
CA ARG A 130 -31.27 -18.55 -7.79
C ARG A 130 -32.19 -19.44 -6.96
N HIS A 131 -31.88 -19.62 -5.67
CA HIS A 131 -32.77 -20.38 -4.79
C HIS A 131 -34.11 -19.68 -4.57
N LEU A 132 -34.14 -18.36 -4.35
CA LEU A 132 -35.35 -17.56 -4.19
C LEU A 132 -36.19 -17.57 -5.45
N GLU A 133 -35.58 -17.54 -6.63
CA GLU A 133 -36.29 -17.62 -7.92
C GLU A 133 -37.15 -18.90 -8.06
N THR A 134 -36.69 -20.00 -7.45
CA THR A 134 -37.47 -21.26 -7.48
C THR A 134 -38.83 -21.18 -6.76
N PHE A 135 -38.98 -20.16 -5.88
CA PHE A 135 -40.25 -19.92 -5.16
C PHE A 135 -41.12 -18.85 -5.84
N LEU A 136 -40.62 -18.18 -6.88
CA LEU A 136 -41.45 -17.25 -7.65
C LEU A 136 -42.48 -17.99 -8.45
N THR A 137 -43.75 -17.59 -8.29
CA THR A 137 -44.89 -18.15 -8.98
C THR A 137 -45.65 -17.07 -9.76
N LYS A 138 -46.65 -17.47 -10.55
CA LYS A 138 -47.52 -16.51 -11.23
C LYS A 138 -48.33 -15.65 -10.24
N ASP A 139 -48.58 -16.18 -9.05
CA ASP A 139 -49.32 -15.53 -7.96
C ASP A 139 -48.42 -14.62 -7.09
N SER A 140 -47.10 -14.61 -7.33
CA SER A 140 -46.18 -13.70 -6.62
C SER A 140 -46.57 -12.26 -6.91
N THR A 141 -46.59 -11.43 -5.86
CA THR A 141 -46.95 -10.00 -6.02
C THR A 141 -45.95 -9.27 -6.90
N GLU A 142 -46.44 -8.23 -7.58
CA GLU A 142 -45.58 -7.39 -8.43
C GLU A 142 -44.42 -6.78 -7.68
N ASP A 143 -44.61 -6.38 -6.40
CA ASP A 143 -43.53 -5.85 -5.54
C ASP A 143 -42.39 -6.87 -5.38
N VAL A 144 -42.70 -8.16 -5.19
CA VAL A 144 -41.66 -9.20 -5.06
C VAL A 144 -40.88 -9.35 -6.36
N LYS A 145 -41.54 -9.35 -7.51
CA LYS A 145 -40.88 -9.49 -8.82
C LYS A 145 -39.96 -8.30 -9.10
N VAL A 146 -40.46 -7.08 -8.92
CA VAL A 146 -39.70 -5.83 -9.14
C VAL A 146 -38.47 -5.77 -8.22
N ARG A 147 -38.61 -6.17 -6.95
CA ARG A 147 -37.48 -6.20 -6.03
C ARG A 147 -36.43 -7.25 -6.42
N MET A 148 -36.86 -8.40 -6.90
CA MET A 148 -35.95 -9.43 -7.37
C MET A 148 -35.16 -8.97 -8.61
N GLU A 149 -35.83 -8.40 -9.60
CA GLU A 149 -35.19 -7.85 -10.81
C GLU A 149 -34.18 -6.74 -10.44
N ARG A 150 -34.60 -5.81 -9.54
CA ARG A 150 -33.69 -4.77 -9.05
C ARG A 150 -32.47 -5.34 -8.35
N LEU A 151 -32.63 -6.35 -7.49
CA LEU A 151 -31.51 -6.97 -6.79
C LEU A 151 -30.53 -7.64 -7.76
N GLN A 152 -31.05 -8.29 -8.81
CA GLN A 152 -30.20 -8.88 -9.86
C GLN A 152 -29.41 -7.82 -10.61
N GLN A 153 -30.07 -6.73 -11.02
CA GLN A 153 -29.43 -5.63 -11.70
C GLN A 153 -28.32 -4.98 -10.85
N GLU A 154 -28.62 -4.69 -9.59
CA GLU A 154 -27.62 -4.16 -8.65
C GLU A 154 -26.42 -5.09 -8.49
N LEU A 155 -26.65 -6.40 -8.46
CA LEU A 155 -25.56 -7.38 -8.35
C LEU A 155 -24.74 -7.47 -9.64
N ASP A 156 -25.35 -7.29 -10.81
CA ASP A 156 -24.63 -7.24 -12.09
C ASP A 156 -23.75 -5.97 -12.18
N GLU A 157 -24.28 -4.82 -11.78
CA GLU A 157 -23.53 -3.56 -11.73
C GLU A 157 -22.37 -3.64 -10.72
N TRP A 158 -22.63 -4.22 -9.54
CA TRP A 158 -21.63 -4.50 -8.52
C TRP A 158 -20.47 -5.38 -9.05
N ASN A 159 -20.83 -6.47 -9.72
CA ASN A 159 -19.85 -7.39 -10.29
C ASN A 159 -19.02 -6.70 -11.40
N ALA A 160 -19.68 -5.94 -12.28
CA ALA A 160 -18.99 -5.17 -13.32
C ALA A 160 -17.97 -4.19 -12.74
N TYR A 161 -18.31 -3.51 -11.63
CA TYR A 161 -17.41 -2.60 -10.94
C TYR A 161 -16.18 -3.33 -10.37
N TYR A 162 -16.35 -4.45 -9.67
CA TYR A 162 -15.21 -5.17 -9.10
C TYR A 162 -14.36 -5.89 -10.14
N ASN A 163 -14.92 -6.32 -11.26
CA ASN A 163 -14.15 -6.79 -12.41
C ASN A 163 -13.30 -5.67 -13.02
N TRP A 164 -13.84 -4.45 -13.10
CA TRP A 164 -13.05 -3.30 -13.54
C TRP A 164 -11.89 -2.99 -12.56
N ILE A 165 -12.13 -3.03 -11.26
CA ILE A 165 -11.07 -2.86 -10.25
C ILE A 165 -10.00 -3.96 -10.38
N ASP A 166 -10.38 -5.22 -10.60
CA ASP A 166 -9.44 -6.32 -10.79
C ASP A 166 -8.54 -6.09 -12.02
N ASN A 167 -9.14 -5.64 -13.12
CA ASN A 167 -8.38 -5.24 -14.31
C ASN A 167 -7.43 -4.06 -14.03
N LEU A 168 -7.85 -3.10 -13.20
CA LEU A 168 -7.02 -1.98 -12.80
C LEU A 168 -5.82 -2.44 -11.93
N VAL A 169 -6.04 -3.38 -11.02
CA VAL A 169 -4.98 -4.03 -10.24
C VAL A 169 -3.97 -4.70 -11.19
N ALA A 170 -4.45 -5.54 -12.12
CA ALA A 170 -3.59 -6.21 -13.09
C ALA A 170 -2.82 -5.22 -13.98
N PHE A 171 -3.44 -4.10 -14.36
CA PHE A 171 -2.80 -3.03 -15.14
C PHE A 171 -1.63 -2.38 -14.36
N PHE A 172 -1.78 -2.14 -13.07
CA PHE A 172 -0.69 -1.64 -12.23
C PHE A 172 0.41 -2.69 -12.03
N GLU A 173 0.05 -3.93 -11.70
CA GLU A 173 1.02 -5.02 -11.48
C GLU A 173 1.86 -5.36 -12.72
N SER A 174 1.27 -5.23 -13.91
CA SER A 174 1.99 -5.45 -15.17
C SER A 174 3.03 -4.37 -15.50
N GLY A 175 3.01 -3.23 -14.82
CA GLY A 175 3.83 -2.07 -15.13
C GLY A 175 3.40 -1.30 -16.38
N GLU A 176 2.28 -1.68 -17.03
CA GLU A 176 1.73 -0.96 -18.19
C GLU A 176 1.45 0.51 -17.89
N ILE A 177 1.14 0.84 -16.62
CA ILE A 177 0.93 2.21 -16.17
C ILE A 177 2.09 3.14 -16.57
N PHE A 178 3.34 2.68 -16.52
CA PHE A 178 4.51 3.50 -16.83
C PHE A 178 4.63 3.85 -18.32
N LYS A 179 3.95 3.13 -19.21
CA LYS A 179 3.85 3.48 -20.63
C LYS A 179 2.89 4.64 -20.87
N HIS A 180 1.87 4.78 -20.02
CA HIS A 180 0.85 5.82 -20.11
C HIS A 180 1.16 7.04 -19.24
N VAL A 181 1.77 6.80 -18.07
CA VAL A 181 2.16 7.82 -17.11
C VAL A 181 3.63 7.59 -16.75
N PRO A 182 4.58 8.02 -17.61
CA PRO A 182 5.99 7.80 -17.36
C PRO A 182 6.49 8.64 -16.19
N ILE A 183 7.35 8.05 -15.35
CA ILE A 183 8.09 8.81 -14.34
C ILE A 183 9.17 9.62 -15.06
N VAL A 184 8.98 10.92 -15.11
CA VAL A 184 9.97 11.84 -15.69
C VAL A 184 10.88 12.31 -14.56
N PRO A 185 12.19 11.93 -14.55
CA PRO A 185 13.13 12.48 -13.60
C PRO A 185 13.17 14.00 -13.74
N GLN A 186 13.00 14.75 -12.65
CA GLN A 186 13.25 16.18 -12.69
C GLN A 186 14.72 16.39 -13.08
N LYS A 187 14.96 17.08 -14.19
CA LYS A 187 16.30 17.56 -14.51
C LYS A 187 16.75 18.44 -13.34
N GLN A 188 17.81 18.03 -12.67
CA GLN A 188 18.52 18.96 -11.81
C GLN A 188 18.92 20.15 -12.72
N GLU A 189 18.22 21.27 -12.57
CA GLU A 189 18.72 22.52 -13.13
C GLU A 189 20.07 22.74 -12.47
N GLY A 190 21.12 22.48 -13.24
CA GLY A 190 22.50 22.62 -12.81
C GLY A 190 22.69 24.02 -12.28
N GLY A 191 22.88 24.14 -10.97
CA GLY A 191 23.38 25.36 -10.37
C GLY A 191 24.72 25.69 -11.01
N SER A 192 24.68 26.57 -12.01
CA SER A 192 25.85 27.23 -12.55
C SER A 192 26.33 28.18 -11.47
N ALA A 193 27.14 27.66 -10.54
CA ALA A 193 27.94 28.54 -9.68
C ALA A 193 29.06 29.13 -10.56
N LYS A 194 28.91 30.42 -10.86
CA LYS A 194 30.03 31.28 -11.17
C LYS A 194 30.58 31.90 -9.90
#